data_2370b3e89fad5fb4c036f03f7ed28401
#
_entry.id   2370b3e89fad5fb4c036f03f7ed28401
#
_cell.length_a   1.000
_cell.length_b   1.000
_cell.length_c   1.000
_cell.angle_alpha   90.00
_cell.angle_beta   90.00
_cell.angle_gamma   90.00
#
_symmetry.space_group_name_H-M   'P 1'
#
loop_
_entity.id
_entity.type
_entity.pdbx_description
1 polymer ?
#
loop_
_entity_poly.entity_id
_entity_poly.type
_entity_poly.pdbx_seq_one_letter_code
_entity_poly.pdbx_strand_id
1 'polypeptide(L)'
;MGLTGGIGSGKSTVACLLEERGAVVTSADEVARDVVSPGSDGLAAVVAEFGEGVLAPDGSLDRSALGRMVFSDDLRRARLEELLLPLIAAEAWARMDAVPAGQVAVYDVPLLVEGQMQDLFDLVIVVEAQLEVRLERLAARGMTRDEALARIAVQATDEERRAVADVVVSNSGALEDLNAEVDRLWSTWILEPGTIV
;
A
#
# COMPACT_ATOMS: atom_id res chain seq x y z
N MET A 1 -10.85 -5.06 4.59
CA MET A 1 -9.68 -5.96 4.59
C MET A 1 -8.42 -5.16 4.32
N GLY A 2 -7.27 -5.56 4.91
CA GLY A 2 -5.95 -5.02 4.62
C GLY A 2 -5.19 -5.91 3.64
N LEU A 3 -4.61 -5.33 2.58
CA LEU A 3 -3.75 -6.03 1.62
C LEU A 3 -2.34 -5.47 1.71
N THR A 4 -1.35 -6.32 1.98
CA THR A 4 0.05 -5.90 2.09
C THR A 4 1.00 -6.92 1.45
N GLY A 5 2.27 -6.58 1.38
CA GLY A 5 3.31 -7.45 0.84
C GLY A 5 4.57 -6.68 0.51
N GLY A 6 5.71 -7.34 0.60
CA GLY A 6 7.02 -6.75 0.33
C GLY A 6 7.17 -6.27 -1.11
N ILE A 7 8.10 -5.36 -1.33
CA ILE A 7 8.43 -4.87 -2.67
C ILE A 7 8.73 -6.06 -3.61
N GLY A 8 8.13 -6.06 -4.81
CA GLY A 8 8.29 -7.13 -5.79
C GLY A 8 7.45 -8.39 -5.55
N SER A 9 6.65 -8.46 -4.47
CA SER A 9 5.78 -9.62 -4.19
C SER A 9 4.64 -9.80 -5.21
N GLY A 10 4.24 -8.73 -5.91
CA GLY A 10 3.11 -8.76 -6.85
C GLY A 10 1.77 -8.41 -6.20
N LYS A 11 1.78 -7.68 -5.09
CA LYS A 11 0.60 -7.18 -4.39
C LYS A 11 -0.42 -6.50 -5.32
N SER A 12 0.04 -5.67 -6.27
CA SER A 12 -0.82 -5.01 -7.26
C SER A 12 -1.55 -5.99 -8.18
N THR A 13 -0.94 -7.13 -8.51
CA THR A 13 -1.61 -8.19 -9.29
C THR A 13 -2.74 -8.81 -8.46
N VAL A 14 -2.48 -9.09 -7.19
CA VAL A 14 -3.53 -9.60 -6.28
C VAL A 14 -4.65 -8.58 -6.10
N ALA A 15 -4.32 -7.29 -5.97
CA ALA A 15 -5.32 -6.21 -5.91
C ALA A 15 -6.24 -6.23 -7.14
N CYS A 16 -5.68 -6.28 -8.36
CA CYS A 16 -6.48 -6.39 -9.59
C CYS A 16 -7.34 -7.67 -9.62
N LEU A 17 -6.79 -8.81 -9.21
CA LEU A 17 -7.55 -10.06 -9.14
C LEU A 17 -8.72 -10.01 -8.13
N LEU A 18 -8.57 -9.27 -7.04
CA LEU A 18 -9.66 -9.04 -6.08
C LEU A 18 -10.73 -8.11 -6.68
N GLU A 19 -10.32 -7.06 -7.43
CA GLU A 19 -11.25 -6.18 -8.14
C GLU A 19 -12.07 -6.92 -9.20
N GLU A 20 -11.44 -7.83 -9.96
CA GLU A 20 -12.13 -8.70 -10.95
C GLU A 20 -13.23 -9.55 -10.28
N ARG A 21 -13.12 -9.84 -8.99
CA ARG A 21 -14.10 -10.58 -8.18
C ARG A 21 -15.12 -9.70 -7.47
N GLY A 22 -15.05 -8.39 -7.70
CA GLY A 22 -16.01 -7.42 -7.18
C GLY A 22 -15.59 -6.73 -5.88
N ALA A 23 -14.33 -6.83 -5.46
CA ALA A 23 -13.80 -5.98 -4.41
C ALA A 23 -13.65 -4.53 -4.89
N VAL A 24 -13.80 -3.59 -3.97
CA VAL A 24 -13.41 -2.19 -4.17
C VAL A 24 -12.07 -1.97 -3.48
N VAL A 25 -11.03 -1.74 -4.27
CA VAL A 25 -9.67 -1.55 -3.74
C VAL A 25 -9.37 -0.06 -3.62
N THR A 26 -8.96 0.36 -2.42
CA THR A 26 -8.43 1.70 -2.14
C THR A 26 -6.92 1.58 -1.96
N SER A 27 -6.14 2.27 -2.78
CA SER A 27 -4.69 2.29 -2.68
C SER A 27 -4.21 3.41 -1.76
N ALA A 28 -3.41 3.08 -0.74
CA ALA A 28 -2.79 4.06 0.15
C ALA A 28 -1.89 5.05 -0.62
N ASP A 29 -1.20 4.57 -1.66
CA ASP A 29 -0.36 5.42 -2.52
C ASP A 29 -1.19 6.41 -3.35
N GLU A 30 -2.38 6.02 -3.80
CA GLU A 30 -3.31 6.92 -4.52
C GLU A 30 -3.89 7.95 -3.56
N VAL A 31 -4.40 7.52 -2.41
CA VAL A 31 -4.91 8.43 -1.38
C VAL A 31 -3.86 9.48 -1.00
N ALA A 32 -2.61 9.06 -0.78
CA ALA A 32 -1.51 9.98 -0.46
C ALA A 32 -1.17 10.96 -1.60
N ARG A 33 -1.48 10.61 -2.85
CA ARG A 33 -1.34 11.53 -3.98
C ARG A 33 -2.50 12.51 -4.04
N ASP A 34 -3.71 12.05 -3.82
CA ASP A 34 -4.93 12.83 -3.94
C ASP A 34 -5.04 13.88 -2.84
N VAL A 35 -4.64 13.53 -1.61
CA VAL A 35 -4.61 14.44 -0.46
C VAL A 35 -3.77 15.71 -0.72
N VAL A 36 -2.75 15.62 -1.57
CA VAL A 36 -1.90 16.76 -1.96
C VAL A 36 -2.08 17.16 -3.42
N SER A 37 -3.24 16.87 -4.00
CA SER A 37 -3.58 17.33 -5.35
C SER A 37 -3.81 18.86 -5.41
N PRO A 38 -3.68 19.50 -6.57
CA PRO A 38 -3.94 20.94 -6.70
C PRO A 38 -5.31 21.33 -6.15
N GLY A 39 -5.32 22.34 -5.26
CA GLY A 39 -6.53 22.84 -4.61
C GLY A 39 -6.98 22.08 -3.36
N SER A 40 -6.27 21.03 -2.93
CA SER A 40 -6.58 20.31 -1.69
C SER A 40 -6.08 21.03 -0.45
N ASP A 41 -6.74 20.77 0.69
CA ASP A 41 -6.30 21.28 2.01
C ASP A 41 -4.91 20.74 2.39
N GLY A 42 -4.60 19.51 2.01
CA GLY A 42 -3.29 18.90 2.25
C GLY A 42 -2.17 19.61 1.50
N LEU A 43 -2.36 19.97 0.23
CA LEU A 43 -1.38 20.77 -0.51
C LEU A 43 -1.22 22.16 0.11
N ALA A 44 -2.32 22.80 0.49
CA ALA A 44 -2.30 24.11 1.15
C ALA A 44 -1.51 24.06 2.47
N ALA A 45 -1.71 23.01 3.29
CA ALA A 45 -0.96 22.80 4.53
C ALA A 45 0.54 22.58 4.27
N VAL A 46 0.90 21.79 3.26
CA VAL A 46 2.31 21.58 2.88
C VAL A 46 2.96 22.87 2.41
N VAL A 47 2.28 23.68 1.58
CA VAL A 47 2.79 24.97 1.12
C VAL A 47 2.95 25.96 2.28
N ALA A 48 2.00 26.00 3.21
CA ALA A 48 2.10 26.85 4.40
C ALA A 48 3.31 26.50 5.29
N GLU A 49 3.66 25.23 5.41
CA GLU A 49 4.77 24.76 6.24
C GLU A 49 6.13 24.85 5.54
N PHE A 50 6.20 24.43 4.27
CA PHE A 50 7.46 24.27 3.53
C PHE A 50 7.75 25.39 2.53
N GLY A 51 6.77 26.31 2.33
CA GLY A 51 6.86 27.43 1.40
C GLY A 51 6.53 27.06 -0.05
N GLU A 52 6.38 28.09 -0.90
CA GLU A 52 6.02 27.92 -2.33
C GLU A 52 7.06 27.16 -3.16
N GLY A 53 8.29 27.01 -2.65
CA GLY A 53 9.35 26.26 -3.31
C GLY A 53 9.08 24.75 -3.47
N VAL A 54 7.99 24.24 -2.87
CA VAL A 54 7.51 22.86 -3.07
C VAL A 54 6.47 22.74 -4.18
N LEU A 55 6.13 23.83 -4.87
CA LEU A 55 5.19 23.80 -5.99
C LEU A 55 5.93 23.70 -7.33
N ALA A 56 5.38 22.89 -8.22
CA ALA A 56 5.73 22.88 -9.62
C ALA A 56 5.07 24.09 -10.35
N PRO A 57 5.51 24.44 -11.56
CA PRO A 57 4.96 25.59 -12.31
C PRO A 57 3.47 25.49 -12.63
N ASP A 58 2.90 24.29 -12.64
CA ASP A 58 1.48 24.03 -12.86
C ASP A 58 0.64 24.07 -11.57
N GLY A 59 1.26 24.41 -10.44
CA GLY A 59 0.62 24.48 -9.13
C GLY A 59 0.46 23.13 -8.42
N SER A 60 0.97 22.04 -9.00
CA SER A 60 1.03 20.74 -8.34
C SER A 60 2.21 20.63 -7.37
N LEU A 61 2.21 19.63 -6.51
CA LEU A 61 3.33 19.36 -5.58
C LEU A 61 4.56 18.85 -6.36
N ASP A 62 5.67 19.59 -6.29
CA ASP A 62 7.00 19.08 -6.69
C ASP A 62 7.52 18.11 -5.62
N ARG A 63 7.19 16.82 -5.81
CA ARG A 63 7.60 15.74 -4.89
C ARG A 63 9.12 15.63 -4.76
N SER A 64 9.86 15.99 -5.79
CA SER A 64 11.32 15.97 -5.77
C SER A 64 11.88 17.10 -4.91
N ALA A 65 11.31 18.30 -5.02
CA ALA A 65 11.68 19.45 -4.19
C ALA A 65 11.38 19.18 -2.70
N LEU A 66 10.14 18.73 -2.39
CA LEU A 66 9.75 18.38 -1.04
C LEU A 66 10.63 17.23 -0.51
N GLY A 67 10.85 16.18 -1.30
CA GLY A 67 11.69 15.05 -0.94
C GLY A 67 13.10 15.48 -0.53
N ARG A 68 13.75 16.39 -1.29
CA ARG A 68 15.07 16.94 -0.93
C ARG A 68 15.06 17.68 0.40
N MET A 69 13.96 18.37 0.74
CA MET A 69 13.84 19.11 1.99
C MET A 69 13.71 18.20 3.21
N VAL A 70 13.00 17.08 3.07
CA VAL A 70 12.68 16.18 4.19
C VAL A 70 13.63 14.99 4.30
N PHE A 71 14.36 14.63 3.22
CA PHE A 71 15.23 13.45 3.21
C PHE A 71 16.43 13.56 4.17
N SER A 72 16.96 14.75 4.33
CA SER A 72 18.14 15.03 5.18
C SER A 72 17.80 15.70 6.51
N ASP A 73 16.51 15.86 6.83
CA ASP A 73 16.05 16.57 8.01
C ASP A 73 14.90 15.81 8.67
N ASP A 74 15.20 15.07 9.72
CA ASP A 74 14.25 14.24 10.46
C ASP A 74 13.10 15.06 11.07
N LEU A 75 13.35 16.31 11.50
CA LEU A 75 12.31 17.18 12.06
C LEU A 75 11.32 17.61 10.97
N ARG A 76 11.83 17.97 9.79
CA ARG A 76 10.98 18.31 8.65
C ARG A 76 10.18 17.10 8.17
N ARG A 77 10.78 15.92 8.16
CA ARG A 77 10.07 14.68 7.83
C ARG A 77 8.93 14.42 8.81
N ALA A 78 9.23 14.46 10.12
CA ALA A 78 8.22 14.29 11.16
C ALA A 78 7.07 15.32 11.04
N ARG A 79 7.41 16.56 10.70
CA ARG A 79 6.41 17.61 10.51
C ARG A 79 5.52 17.35 9.30
N LEU A 80 6.08 16.86 8.19
CA LEU A 80 5.31 16.46 7.01
C LEU A 80 4.36 15.30 7.33
N GLU A 81 4.85 14.29 8.05
CA GLU A 81 4.04 13.15 8.50
C GLU A 81 2.91 13.60 9.42
N GLU A 82 3.18 14.45 10.40
CA GLU A 82 2.15 15.02 11.30
C GLU A 82 1.05 15.76 10.54
N LEU A 83 1.38 16.45 9.48
CA LEU A 83 0.41 17.17 8.63
C LEU A 83 -0.41 16.23 7.75
N LEU A 84 0.24 15.25 7.11
CA LEU A 84 -0.39 14.46 6.05
C LEU A 84 -1.02 13.16 6.54
N LEU A 85 -0.45 12.48 7.54
CA LEU A 85 -0.98 11.18 7.97
C LEU A 85 -2.45 11.25 8.45
N PRO A 86 -2.90 12.27 9.21
CA PRO A 86 -4.31 12.38 9.57
C PRO A 86 -5.23 12.58 8.37
N LEU A 87 -4.79 13.38 7.38
CA LEU A 87 -5.57 13.64 6.16
C LEU A 87 -5.66 12.40 5.28
N ILE A 88 -4.54 11.68 5.12
CA ILE A 88 -4.49 10.41 4.39
C ILE A 88 -5.40 9.37 5.06
N ALA A 89 -5.33 9.24 6.39
CA ALA A 89 -6.18 8.32 7.12
C ALA A 89 -7.67 8.66 6.97
N ALA A 90 -8.04 9.93 7.15
CA ALA A 90 -9.42 10.37 7.01
C ALA A 90 -9.97 10.09 5.60
N GLU A 91 -9.23 10.41 4.55
CA GLU A 91 -9.62 10.17 3.16
C GLU A 91 -9.71 8.67 2.85
N ALA A 92 -8.73 7.87 3.33
CA ALA A 92 -8.74 6.42 3.14
C ALA A 92 -9.98 5.79 3.77
N TRP A 93 -10.28 6.10 5.02
CA TRP A 93 -11.47 5.57 5.70
C TRP A 93 -12.76 6.07 5.07
N ALA A 94 -12.82 7.33 4.63
CA ALA A 94 -13.99 7.82 3.90
C ALA A 94 -14.26 7.03 2.61
N ARG A 95 -13.22 6.65 1.86
CA ARG A 95 -13.35 5.78 0.68
C ARG A 95 -13.79 4.36 1.04
N MET A 96 -13.21 3.80 2.11
CA MET A 96 -13.58 2.45 2.58
C MET A 96 -15.03 2.41 3.05
N ASP A 97 -15.49 3.40 3.80
CA ASP A 97 -16.85 3.51 4.30
C ASP A 97 -17.88 3.77 3.18
N ALA A 98 -17.46 4.39 2.08
CA ALA A 98 -18.31 4.64 0.91
C ALA A 98 -18.55 3.39 0.05
N VAL A 99 -17.85 2.28 0.32
CA VAL A 99 -18.05 1.01 -0.41
C VAL A 99 -19.47 0.50 -0.12
N PRO A 100 -20.26 0.19 -1.18
CA PRO A 100 -21.64 -0.26 -1.00
C PRO A 100 -21.77 -1.51 -0.12
N ALA A 101 -22.81 -1.56 0.70
CA ALA A 101 -23.10 -2.73 1.51
C ALA A 101 -23.22 -4.00 0.65
N GLY A 102 -22.55 -5.06 1.07
CA GLY A 102 -22.47 -6.32 0.33
C GLY A 102 -21.30 -6.42 -0.64
N GLN A 103 -20.52 -5.35 -0.81
CA GLN A 103 -19.22 -5.39 -1.49
C GLN A 103 -18.08 -5.45 -0.47
N VAL A 104 -16.95 -5.94 -0.92
CA VAL A 104 -15.75 -6.09 -0.10
C VAL A 104 -14.84 -4.88 -0.28
N ALA A 105 -14.57 -4.16 0.81
CA ALA A 105 -13.62 -3.07 0.83
C ALA A 105 -12.21 -3.60 1.12
N VAL A 106 -11.24 -3.28 0.27
CA VAL A 106 -9.83 -3.65 0.43
C VAL A 106 -8.98 -2.39 0.48
N TYR A 107 -8.18 -2.24 1.54
CA TYR A 107 -7.18 -1.19 1.63
C TYR A 107 -5.79 -1.76 1.31
N ASP A 108 -5.24 -1.32 0.19
CA ASP A 108 -3.91 -1.73 -0.27
C ASP A 108 -2.84 -0.84 0.38
N VAL A 109 -2.15 -1.39 1.40
CA VAL A 109 -1.18 -0.66 2.24
C VAL A 109 0.18 -1.36 2.19
N PRO A 110 1.18 -0.79 1.48
CA PRO A 110 2.52 -1.39 1.41
C PRO A 110 3.22 -1.53 2.76
N LEU A 111 3.01 -0.60 3.67
CA LEU A 111 3.66 -0.51 4.98
C LEU A 111 2.69 -0.81 6.14
N LEU A 112 1.77 -1.75 5.95
CA LEU A 112 0.76 -2.14 6.94
C LEU A 112 1.42 -2.64 8.24
N VAL A 113 2.43 -3.47 8.12
CA VAL A 113 3.13 -4.10 9.26
C VAL A 113 4.01 -3.09 9.97
N GLU A 114 4.77 -2.31 9.22
CA GLU A 114 5.63 -1.24 9.74
C GLU A 114 4.80 -0.16 10.48
N GLY A 115 3.60 0.10 9.98
CA GLY A 115 2.63 1.03 10.59
C GLY A 115 1.77 0.41 11.70
N GLN A 116 1.94 -0.87 12.02
CA GLN A 116 1.16 -1.60 13.03
C GLN A 116 -0.36 -1.46 12.82
N MET A 117 -0.80 -1.57 11.56
CA MET A 117 -2.19 -1.31 11.16
C MET A 117 -3.07 -2.56 11.15
N GLN A 118 -2.54 -3.76 11.47
CA GLN A 118 -3.26 -5.03 11.36
C GLN A 118 -4.60 -5.05 12.10
N ASP A 119 -4.66 -4.45 13.29
CA ASP A 119 -5.86 -4.44 14.13
C ASP A 119 -6.99 -3.55 13.60
N LEU A 120 -6.75 -2.81 12.51
CA LEU A 120 -7.76 -1.97 11.85
C LEU A 120 -8.59 -2.75 10.81
N PHE A 121 -8.25 -4.01 10.55
CA PHE A 121 -8.87 -4.82 9.50
C PHE A 121 -9.46 -6.11 10.04
N ASP A 122 -10.62 -6.52 9.54
CA ASP A 122 -11.24 -7.81 9.85
C ASP A 122 -10.45 -8.99 9.25
N LEU A 123 -9.66 -8.73 8.20
CA LEU A 123 -8.83 -9.71 7.50
C LEU A 123 -7.60 -9.03 6.93
N VAL A 124 -6.42 -9.58 7.23
CA VAL A 124 -5.13 -9.16 6.69
C VAL A 124 -4.62 -10.19 5.68
N ILE A 125 -4.47 -9.76 4.43
CA ILE A 125 -3.91 -10.55 3.33
C ILE A 125 -2.48 -10.12 3.10
N VAL A 126 -1.55 -11.06 3.21
CA VAL A 126 -0.12 -10.85 2.92
C VAL A 126 0.25 -11.54 1.61
N VAL A 127 0.75 -10.78 0.65
CA VAL A 127 1.27 -11.33 -0.60
C VAL A 127 2.77 -11.57 -0.48
N GLU A 128 3.18 -12.81 -0.69
CA GLU A 128 4.58 -13.22 -0.64
C GLU A 128 5.08 -13.73 -2.00
N ALA A 129 6.37 -13.55 -2.24
CA ALA A 129 7.09 -14.22 -3.31
C ALA A 129 8.53 -14.52 -2.89
N GLN A 130 9.11 -15.58 -3.42
CA GLN A 130 10.50 -15.94 -3.18
C GLN A 130 11.43 -14.77 -3.55
N LEU A 131 12.53 -14.62 -2.81
CA LEU A 131 13.45 -13.49 -2.97
C LEU A 131 13.94 -13.33 -4.42
N GLU A 132 14.35 -14.42 -5.07
CA GLU A 132 14.86 -14.34 -6.44
C GLU A 132 13.76 -13.89 -7.43
N VAL A 133 12.52 -14.35 -7.27
CA VAL A 133 11.38 -13.90 -8.08
C VAL A 133 11.12 -12.41 -7.87
N ARG A 134 11.22 -11.92 -6.62
CA ARG A 134 11.10 -10.48 -6.33
C ARG A 134 12.20 -9.68 -7.00
N LEU A 135 13.45 -10.16 -6.93
CA LEU A 135 14.61 -9.51 -7.56
C LEU A 135 14.50 -9.48 -9.09
N GLU A 136 14.05 -10.56 -9.72
CA GLU A 136 13.78 -10.60 -11.17
C GLU A 136 12.73 -9.57 -11.59
N ARG A 137 11.61 -9.50 -10.85
CA ARG A 137 10.55 -8.52 -11.10
C ARG A 137 11.02 -7.07 -10.93
N LEU A 138 11.87 -6.81 -9.93
CA LEU A 138 12.43 -5.49 -9.69
C LEU A 138 13.47 -5.11 -10.75
N ALA A 139 14.28 -6.07 -11.20
CA ALA A 139 15.22 -5.88 -12.33
C ALA A 139 14.46 -5.54 -13.63
N ALA A 140 13.34 -6.21 -13.92
CA ALA A 140 12.48 -5.87 -15.05
C ALA A 140 11.89 -4.45 -14.99
N ARG A 141 11.83 -3.85 -13.79
CA ARG A 141 11.43 -2.45 -13.57
C ARG A 141 12.61 -1.47 -13.58
N GLY A 142 13.82 -1.94 -13.95
CA GLY A 142 15.02 -1.12 -14.07
C GLY A 142 15.80 -0.92 -12.75
N MET A 143 15.49 -1.66 -11.69
CA MET A 143 16.20 -1.57 -10.42
C MET A 143 17.39 -2.53 -10.40
N THR A 144 18.54 -2.07 -9.96
CA THR A 144 19.68 -2.94 -9.74
C THR A 144 19.46 -3.90 -8.58
N ARG A 145 20.20 -5.03 -8.55
CA ARG A 145 20.08 -5.99 -7.43
C ARG A 145 20.39 -5.36 -6.09
N ASP A 146 21.40 -4.51 -6.01
CA ASP A 146 21.81 -3.86 -4.75
C ASP A 146 20.73 -2.87 -4.26
N GLU A 147 20.16 -2.08 -5.17
CA GLU A 147 19.02 -1.20 -4.83
C GLU A 147 17.80 -1.98 -4.37
N ALA A 148 17.50 -3.12 -5.02
CA ALA A 148 16.39 -3.98 -4.64
C ALA A 148 16.60 -4.57 -3.23
N LEU A 149 17.80 -5.11 -2.95
CA LEU A 149 18.15 -5.65 -1.65
C LEU A 149 18.11 -4.57 -0.54
N ALA A 150 18.62 -3.37 -0.82
CA ALA A 150 18.57 -2.25 0.12
C ALA A 150 17.13 -1.86 0.46
N ARG A 151 16.21 -1.86 -0.53
CA ARG A 151 14.78 -1.57 -0.27
C ARG A 151 14.08 -2.70 0.47
N ILE A 152 14.43 -3.95 0.21
CA ILE A 152 13.90 -5.10 0.94
C ILE A 152 14.34 -5.06 2.41
N ALA A 153 15.60 -4.71 2.65
CA ALA A 153 16.20 -4.71 4.00
C ALA A 153 15.60 -3.67 4.97
N VAL A 154 14.96 -2.61 4.45
CA VAL A 154 14.31 -1.58 5.28
C VAL A 154 12.82 -1.82 5.49
N GLN A 155 12.26 -2.84 4.84
CA GLN A 155 10.86 -3.28 5.05
C GLN A 155 10.79 -4.34 6.14
N ALA A 156 9.61 -4.54 6.72
CA ALA A 156 9.33 -5.70 7.58
C ALA A 156 9.75 -7.00 6.88
N THR A 157 10.24 -7.95 7.64
CA THR A 157 10.61 -9.28 7.15
C THR A 157 9.38 -10.08 6.73
N ASP A 158 9.58 -11.12 5.92
CA ASP A 158 8.48 -12.02 5.55
C ASP A 158 7.91 -12.74 6.78
N GLU A 159 8.74 -12.99 7.81
CA GLU A 159 8.30 -13.60 9.09
C GLU A 159 7.40 -12.63 9.89
N GLU A 160 7.78 -11.35 9.99
CA GLU A 160 6.96 -10.33 10.65
C GLU A 160 5.62 -10.13 9.93
N ARG A 161 5.62 -10.18 8.59
CA ARG A 161 4.36 -10.14 7.82
C ARG A 161 3.48 -11.35 8.07
N ARG A 162 4.05 -12.56 8.07
CA ARG A 162 3.30 -13.79 8.36
C ARG A 162 2.69 -13.77 9.76
N ALA A 163 3.38 -13.17 10.73
CA ALA A 163 2.92 -13.12 12.11
C ALA A 163 1.60 -12.33 12.30
N VAL A 164 1.27 -11.42 11.36
CA VAL A 164 0.05 -10.61 11.40
C VAL A 164 -0.96 -11.00 10.31
N ALA A 165 -0.61 -11.97 9.46
CA ALA A 165 -1.45 -12.40 8.35
C ALA A 165 -2.54 -13.35 8.82
N ASP A 166 -3.79 -13.10 8.43
CA ASP A 166 -4.85 -14.11 8.47
C ASP A 166 -4.74 -15.05 7.26
N VAL A 167 -4.31 -14.50 6.12
CA VAL A 167 -4.10 -15.24 4.88
C VAL A 167 -2.80 -14.83 4.21
N VAL A 168 -2.01 -15.83 3.81
CA VAL A 168 -0.81 -15.62 3.00
C VAL A 168 -1.10 -16.11 1.57
N VAL A 169 -0.93 -15.23 0.60
CA VAL A 169 -1.05 -15.53 -0.84
C VAL A 169 0.35 -15.67 -1.44
N SER A 170 0.68 -16.88 -1.88
CA SER A 170 1.97 -17.16 -2.53
C SER A 170 1.94 -16.77 -4.01
N ASN A 171 2.87 -15.92 -4.42
CA ASN A 171 3.00 -15.43 -5.79
C ASN A 171 4.40 -15.67 -6.35
N SER A 172 4.86 -16.93 -6.27
CA SER A 172 6.17 -17.32 -6.83
C SER A 172 6.04 -18.16 -8.11
N GLY A 173 4.83 -18.57 -8.48
CA GLY A 173 4.51 -19.40 -9.63
C GLY A 173 3.95 -18.62 -10.82
N ALA A 174 3.22 -19.33 -11.67
CA ALA A 174 2.51 -18.76 -12.82
C ALA A 174 1.29 -17.92 -12.39
N LEU A 175 0.82 -17.08 -13.29
CA LEU A 175 -0.36 -16.24 -13.02
C LEU A 175 -1.63 -17.08 -12.79
N GLU A 176 -1.74 -18.23 -13.46
CA GLU A 176 -2.83 -19.19 -13.29
C GLU A 176 -2.88 -19.76 -11.88
N ASP A 177 -1.71 -20.06 -11.29
CA ASP A 177 -1.62 -20.55 -9.91
C ASP A 177 -2.05 -19.46 -8.91
N LEU A 178 -1.59 -18.21 -9.14
CA LEU A 178 -2.00 -17.07 -8.35
C LEU A 178 -3.51 -16.83 -8.42
N ASN A 179 -4.08 -16.92 -9.63
CA ASN A 179 -5.51 -16.75 -9.82
C ASN A 179 -6.32 -17.80 -9.06
N ALA A 180 -5.89 -19.07 -9.11
CA ALA A 180 -6.50 -20.15 -8.33
C ALA A 180 -6.37 -19.96 -6.82
N GLU A 181 -5.25 -19.36 -6.35
CA GLU A 181 -5.04 -19.00 -4.95
C GLU A 181 -6.01 -17.92 -4.50
N VAL A 182 -6.19 -16.87 -5.31
CA VAL A 182 -7.13 -15.79 -5.03
C VAL A 182 -8.59 -16.29 -5.10
N ASP A 183 -8.93 -17.24 -5.99
CA ASP A 183 -10.26 -17.89 -6.03
C ASP A 183 -10.55 -18.63 -4.72
N ARG A 184 -9.57 -19.37 -4.20
CA ARG A 184 -9.70 -20.06 -2.91
C ARG A 184 -9.90 -19.09 -1.76
N LEU A 185 -9.07 -18.03 -1.71
CA LEU A 185 -9.20 -16.97 -0.72
C LEU A 185 -10.62 -16.35 -0.78
N TRP A 186 -11.07 -15.99 -1.98
CA TRP A 186 -12.35 -15.35 -2.17
C TRP A 186 -13.52 -16.21 -1.71
N SER A 187 -13.51 -17.49 -2.08
CA SER A 187 -14.59 -18.42 -1.68
C SER A 187 -14.58 -18.73 -0.19
N THR A 188 -13.39 -18.95 0.39
CA THR A 188 -13.27 -19.42 1.79
C THR A 188 -13.49 -18.29 2.80
N TRP A 189 -12.93 -17.12 2.53
CA TRP A 189 -12.87 -16.05 3.52
C TRP A 189 -13.89 -14.95 3.30
N ILE A 190 -14.42 -14.83 2.09
CA ILE A 190 -15.27 -13.70 1.71
C ILE A 190 -16.70 -14.13 1.45
N LEU A 191 -16.94 -15.18 0.69
CA LEU A 191 -18.29 -15.65 0.38
C LEU A 191 -18.91 -16.50 1.50
N GLU A 192 -18.10 -17.23 2.27
CA GLU A 192 -18.52 -18.08 3.37
C GLU A 192 -17.81 -17.72 4.68
N PRO A 193 -17.96 -16.48 5.20
CA PRO A 193 -17.32 -16.10 6.44
C PRO A 193 -17.95 -16.90 7.59
N GLY A 194 -17.28 -17.97 8.05
CA GLY A 194 -17.75 -18.78 9.17
C GLY A 194 -17.51 -20.28 9.07
N THR A 195 -16.92 -20.78 7.99
CA THR A 195 -16.53 -22.21 7.87
C THR A 195 -15.06 -22.41 8.25
N ILE A 196 -14.55 -21.68 9.23
CA ILE A 196 -13.23 -21.94 9.79
C ILE A 196 -13.39 -22.91 10.95
N VAL A 197 -12.97 -24.15 10.73
CA VAL A 197 -12.81 -25.19 11.75
C VAL A 197 -11.43 -25.05 12.39
#